data_78e3c685ea9918e87693ff46074c5106
#
_entry.id   78e3c685ea9918e87693ff46074c5106
#
_cell.length_a   1.000
_cell.length_b   1.000
_cell.length_c   1.000
_cell.angle_alpha   90.00
_cell.angle_beta   90.00
_cell.angle_gamma   90.00
#
_symmetry.space_group_name_H-M   'P 1'
#
loop_
_entity.id
_entity.type
_entity.pdbx_description
1 polymer ?
#
loop_
_entity_poly.entity_id
_entity_poly.type
_entity_poly.pdbx_seq_one_letter_code
_entity_poly.pdbx_strand_id
1 'polypeptide(L)'
;SNGESFKSNIFTKTVFAANYIVTMAPEGDRLIVEEEGQDIPLLPLVLTLFIELLLAFLYVVVVNKDIHRKRFLLGILAINLITQPFFTYVSVVSENMGMGIFCLFAEMAIFFVEAVFIYFYMKKELSFGKALILSFVFNFASFFIGLFLSV
;
A
#
# COMPACT_ATOMS: atom_id res chain seq x y z
N SER A 1 -32.10 29.24 13.21
CA SER A 1 -32.17 27.85 12.68
C SER A 1 -33.54 27.32 13.02
N ASN A 2 -34.35 26.98 12.02
CA ASN A 2 -35.75 26.60 12.20
C ASN A 2 -35.92 25.19 12.82
N GLY A 3 -34.86 24.53 13.25
CA GLY A 3 -34.94 23.23 13.93
C GLY A 3 -35.52 22.09 13.09
N GLU A 4 -35.49 22.22 11.76
CA GLU A 4 -35.98 21.16 10.87
C GLU A 4 -35.06 19.95 10.95
N SER A 5 -35.63 18.79 11.23
CA SER A 5 -34.92 17.52 11.26
C SER A 5 -35.26 16.68 10.02
N PHE A 6 -34.23 16.26 9.29
CA PHE A 6 -34.41 15.38 8.13
C PHE A 6 -34.09 13.93 8.53
N LYS A 7 -34.84 12.99 7.97
CA LYS A 7 -34.57 11.55 8.12
C LYS A 7 -33.79 11.06 6.90
N SER A 8 -32.75 10.26 7.15
CA SER A 8 -32.04 9.56 6.08
C SER A 8 -32.70 8.22 5.75
N ASN A 9 -32.39 7.66 4.58
CA ASN A 9 -32.65 6.26 4.28
C ASN A 9 -31.86 5.33 5.22
N ILE A 10 -32.32 4.08 5.35
CA ILE A 10 -31.55 3.03 6.03
C ILE A 10 -30.44 2.60 5.07
N PHE A 11 -29.20 2.60 5.54
CA PHE A 11 -28.04 2.14 4.79
C PHE A 11 -27.21 1.18 5.62
N THR A 12 -26.55 0.25 4.96
CA THR A 12 -25.68 -0.75 5.58
C THR A 12 -24.30 -0.63 4.95
N LYS A 13 -23.26 -0.61 5.77
CA LYS A 13 -21.89 -0.61 5.29
C LYS A 13 -21.58 -1.94 4.61
N THR A 14 -21.24 -1.90 3.32
CA THR A 14 -20.98 -3.10 2.50
C THR A 14 -19.51 -3.30 2.19
N VAL A 15 -18.68 -2.25 2.28
CA VAL A 15 -17.25 -2.30 2.02
C VAL A 15 -16.44 -1.95 3.27
N PHE A 16 -15.20 -2.37 3.30
CA PHE A 16 -14.34 -2.21 4.47
C PHE A 16 -14.06 -0.73 4.79
N ALA A 17 -13.74 0.07 3.78
CA ALA A 17 -13.60 1.51 3.87
C ALA A 17 -14.70 2.14 3.00
N ALA A 18 -15.54 3.00 3.57
CA ALA A 18 -16.63 3.64 2.88
C ALA A 18 -16.66 5.12 3.18
N ASN A 19 -16.75 5.93 2.13
CA ASN A 19 -17.20 7.31 2.21
C ASN A 19 -18.71 7.30 1.97
N TYR A 20 -19.41 8.24 2.60
CA TYR A 20 -20.84 8.40 2.40
C TYR A 20 -21.11 9.74 1.75
N ILE A 21 -21.78 9.72 0.60
CA ILE A 21 -22.32 10.91 -0.03
C ILE A 21 -23.71 11.13 0.52
N VAL A 22 -23.93 12.31 1.10
CA VAL A 22 -25.22 12.71 1.64
C VAL A 22 -25.80 13.78 0.73
N THR A 23 -26.88 13.46 0.04
CA THR A 23 -27.60 14.37 -0.85
C THR A 23 -29.01 14.59 -0.33
N MET A 24 -29.57 15.75 -0.63
CA MET A 24 -30.98 16.01 -0.37
C MET A 24 -31.84 15.41 -1.51
N ALA A 25 -32.88 14.68 -1.15
CA ALA A 25 -33.83 14.18 -2.14
C ALA A 25 -34.42 15.34 -2.95
N PRO A 26 -34.77 15.12 -4.23
CA PRO A 26 -35.37 16.17 -5.07
C PRO A 26 -36.64 16.81 -4.49
N GLU A 27 -37.36 16.07 -3.66
CA GLU A 27 -38.58 16.52 -2.95
C GLU A 27 -38.24 17.40 -1.73
N GLY A 28 -36.96 17.45 -1.29
CA GLY A 28 -36.49 18.27 -0.19
C GLY A 28 -36.90 17.81 1.22
N ASP A 29 -37.48 16.61 1.34
CA ASP A 29 -38.08 16.09 2.56
C ASP A 29 -37.19 15.09 3.32
N ARG A 30 -36.18 14.53 2.66
CA ARG A 30 -35.28 13.51 3.22
C ARG A 30 -33.87 13.63 2.69
N LEU A 31 -32.89 13.05 3.47
CA LEU A 31 -31.54 12.88 3.05
C LEU A 31 -31.34 11.48 2.43
N ILE A 32 -30.67 11.41 1.29
CA ILE A 32 -30.24 10.18 0.66
C ILE A 32 -28.78 10.00 1.02
N VAL A 33 -28.46 8.87 1.63
CA VAL A 33 -27.09 8.47 1.99
C VAL A 33 -26.70 7.32 1.09
N GLU A 34 -25.70 7.53 0.27
CA GLU A 34 -25.14 6.53 -0.64
C GLU A 34 -23.72 6.19 -0.18
N GLU A 35 -23.39 4.90 -0.19
CA GLU A 35 -22.06 4.40 0.14
C GLU A 35 -21.18 4.51 -1.12
N GLU A 36 -20.16 5.35 -1.05
CA GLU A 36 -19.09 5.37 -2.04
C GLU A 36 -17.98 4.43 -1.56
N GLY A 37 -18.01 3.19 -2.07
CA GLY A 37 -17.01 2.19 -1.71
C GLY A 37 -15.66 2.56 -2.29
N GLN A 38 -14.63 2.57 -1.45
CA GLN A 38 -13.25 2.57 -1.93
C GLN A 38 -12.79 1.12 -2.09
N ASP A 39 -12.67 0.69 -3.32
CA ASP A 39 -12.00 -0.56 -3.65
C ASP A 39 -10.50 -0.43 -3.37
N ILE A 40 -9.89 -1.53 -2.91
CA ILE A 40 -8.45 -1.58 -2.78
C ILE A 40 -7.86 -1.38 -4.19
N PRO A 41 -7.04 -0.35 -4.41
CA PRO A 41 -6.52 -0.06 -5.73
C PRO A 41 -5.49 -1.14 -6.12
N LEU A 42 -5.93 -2.10 -6.93
CA LEU A 42 -5.07 -3.21 -7.38
C LEU A 42 -3.93 -2.75 -8.30
N LEU A 43 -4.16 -1.70 -9.09
CA LEU A 43 -3.17 -1.22 -10.04
C LEU A 43 -1.88 -0.72 -9.37
N PRO A 44 -1.93 0.16 -8.35
CA PRO A 44 -0.73 0.56 -7.61
C PRO A 44 -0.01 -0.63 -6.97
N LEU A 45 -0.74 -1.58 -6.39
CA LEU A 45 -0.16 -2.77 -5.78
C LEU A 45 0.62 -3.62 -6.81
N VAL A 46 0.02 -3.90 -7.96
CA VAL A 46 0.68 -4.66 -9.05
C VAL A 46 1.89 -3.92 -9.58
N LEU A 47 1.78 -2.59 -9.73
CA LEU A 47 2.86 -1.75 -10.22
C LEU A 47 4.06 -1.74 -9.26
N THR A 48 3.80 -1.54 -7.97
CA THR A 48 4.85 -1.58 -6.93
C THR A 48 5.58 -2.93 -6.94
N LEU A 49 4.83 -4.03 -6.93
CA LEU A 49 5.38 -5.37 -6.99
C LEU A 49 6.25 -5.58 -8.25
N PHE A 50 5.78 -5.10 -9.40
CA PHE A 50 6.54 -5.19 -10.65
C PHE A 50 7.84 -4.40 -10.60
N ILE A 51 7.81 -3.16 -10.09
CA ILE A 51 9.00 -2.30 -9.98
C ILE A 51 10.03 -2.94 -9.06
N GLU A 52 9.62 -3.43 -7.90
CA GLU A 52 10.54 -4.03 -6.94
C GLU A 52 11.16 -5.32 -7.45
N LEU A 53 10.38 -6.17 -8.13
CA LEU A 53 10.91 -7.36 -8.79
C LEU A 53 11.89 -7.02 -9.91
N LEU A 54 11.60 -5.97 -10.69
CA LEU A 54 12.49 -5.49 -11.75
C LEU A 54 13.82 -5.00 -11.16
N LEU A 55 13.78 -4.19 -10.10
CA LEU A 55 14.97 -3.70 -9.41
C LEU A 55 15.77 -4.85 -8.78
N ALA A 56 15.08 -5.80 -8.16
CA ALA A 56 15.72 -7.01 -7.62
C ALA A 56 16.40 -7.83 -8.72
N PHE A 57 15.75 -7.98 -9.87
CA PHE A 57 16.33 -8.65 -11.04
C PHE A 57 17.57 -7.92 -11.54
N LEU A 58 17.49 -6.60 -11.71
CA LEU A 58 18.63 -5.79 -12.14
C LEU A 58 19.80 -5.89 -11.14
N TYR A 59 19.51 -5.86 -9.85
CA TYR A 59 20.52 -6.02 -8.81
C TYR A 59 21.30 -7.34 -8.96
N VAL A 60 20.63 -8.46 -9.12
CA VAL A 60 21.30 -9.77 -9.22
C VAL A 60 21.97 -10.02 -10.57
N VAL A 61 21.56 -9.29 -11.62
CA VAL A 61 22.18 -9.44 -12.94
C VAL A 61 23.40 -8.53 -13.08
N VAL A 62 23.31 -7.31 -12.56
CA VAL A 62 24.33 -6.26 -12.79
C VAL A 62 25.29 -6.15 -11.61
N VAL A 63 24.78 -6.11 -10.38
CA VAL A 63 25.56 -5.73 -9.20
C VAL A 63 26.13 -6.94 -8.47
N ASN A 64 25.33 -7.96 -8.22
CA ASN A 64 25.76 -9.12 -7.43
C ASN A 64 25.41 -10.43 -8.11
N LYS A 65 26.31 -10.89 -8.99
CA LYS A 65 26.12 -12.11 -9.79
C LYS A 65 26.26 -13.41 -9.00
N ASP A 66 26.81 -13.35 -7.80
CA ASP A 66 27.07 -14.52 -6.95
C ASP A 66 25.83 -14.94 -6.15
N ILE A 67 24.82 -14.09 -6.08
CA ILE A 67 23.55 -14.40 -5.42
C ILE A 67 22.76 -15.44 -6.22
N HIS A 68 22.17 -16.39 -5.52
CA HIS A 68 21.21 -17.34 -6.08
C HIS A 68 19.94 -16.62 -6.60
N ARG A 69 19.94 -16.26 -7.89
CA ARG A 69 18.91 -15.40 -8.53
C ARG A 69 17.49 -15.83 -8.22
N LYS A 70 17.15 -17.12 -8.47
CA LYS A 70 15.80 -17.64 -8.25
C LYS A 70 15.37 -17.48 -6.78
N ARG A 71 16.27 -17.83 -5.85
CA ARG A 71 16.00 -17.74 -4.42
C ARG A 71 15.79 -16.29 -4.01
N PHE A 72 16.65 -15.38 -4.45
CA PHE A 72 16.52 -13.95 -4.13
C PHE A 72 15.20 -13.35 -4.65
N LEU A 73 14.88 -13.57 -5.94
CA LEU A 73 13.64 -13.07 -6.53
C LEU A 73 12.38 -13.65 -5.87
N LEU A 74 12.39 -14.94 -5.53
CA LEU A 74 11.30 -15.56 -4.78
C LEU A 74 11.16 -14.97 -3.37
N GLY A 75 12.26 -14.65 -2.71
CA GLY A 75 12.25 -13.99 -1.41
C GLY A 75 11.64 -12.59 -1.48
N ILE A 76 12.06 -11.78 -2.46
CA ILE A 76 11.48 -10.44 -2.70
C ILE A 76 9.99 -10.55 -3.02
N LEU A 77 9.60 -11.46 -3.92
CA LEU A 77 8.19 -11.68 -4.25
C LEU A 77 7.37 -12.08 -3.01
N ALA A 78 7.87 -13.02 -2.21
CA ALA A 78 7.16 -13.53 -1.05
C ALA A 78 6.92 -12.44 0.01
N ILE A 79 7.95 -11.64 0.32
CA ILE A 79 7.78 -10.58 1.32
C ILE A 79 6.85 -9.49 0.82
N ASN A 80 6.96 -9.09 -0.44
CA ASN A 80 6.10 -8.07 -1.03
C ASN A 80 4.63 -8.49 -1.12
N LEU A 81 4.34 -9.76 -1.39
CA LEU A 81 2.97 -10.28 -1.35
C LEU A 81 2.32 -10.19 0.03
N ILE A 82 3.12 -10.04 1.09
CA ILE A 82 2.63 -9.87 2.45
C ILE A 82 2.59 -8.38 2.82
N THR A 83 3.67 -7.65 2.57
CA THR A 83 3.82 -6.26 3.02
C THR A 83 2.97 -5.29 2.21
N GLN A 84 2.85 -5.47 0.90
CA GLN A 84 2.13 -4.54 0.03
C GLN A 84 0.61 -4.51 0.27
N PRO A 85 -0.12 -5.64 0.40
CA PRO A 85 -1.52 -5.60 0.78
C PRO A 85 -1.75 -4.96 2.15
N PHE A 86 -0.85 -5.25 3.11
CA PHE A 86 -0.90 -4.65 4.44
C PHE A 86 -0.71 -3.12 4.37
N PHE A 87 0.28 -2.65 3.60
CA PHE A 87 0.51 -1.22 3.40
C PHE A 87 -0.69 -0.54 2.74
N THR A 88 -1.21 -1.11 1.65
CA THR A 88 -2.39 -0.58 0.96
C THR A 88 -3.58 -0.44 1.91
N TYR A 89 -3.80 -1.46 2.74
CA TYR A 89 -4.84 -1.41 3.76
C TYR A 89 -4.63 -0.26 4.76
N VAL A 90 -3.41 -0.12 5.30
CA VAL A 90 -3.08 0.96 6.25
C VAL A 90 -3.23 2.33 5.59
N SER A 91 -2.82 2.49 4.33
CA SER A 91 -2.92 3.75 3.59
C SER A 91 -4.38 4.18 3.44
N VAL A 92 -5.25 3.28 2.96
CA VAL A 92 -6.68 3.56 2.80
C VAL A 92 -7.34 3.95 4.13
N VAL A 93 -7.03 3.24 5.21
CA VAL A 93 -7.57 3.57 6.54
C VAL A 93 -7.05 4.90 7.04
N SER A 94 -5.77 5.19 6.85
CA SER A 94 -5.13 6.42 7.33
C SER A 94 -5.63 7.66 6.57
N GLU A 95 -5.84 7.55 5.26
CA GLU A 95 -6.43 8.63 4.44
C GLU A 95 -7.84 8.97 4.93
N ASN A 96 -8.68 7.98 5.14
CA ASN A 96 -10.04 8.17 5.63
C ASN A 96 -10.10 8.81 7.03
N MET A 97 -9.07 8.62 7.84
CA MET A 97 -8.95 9.23 9.16
C MET A 97 -8.26 10.61 9.15
N GLY A 98 -7.79 11.10 8.00
CA GLY A 98 -6.98 12.31 7.90
C GLY A 98 -5.61 12.19 8.55
N MET A 99 -5.11 10.97 8.72
CA MET A 99 -3.87 10.66 9.44
C MET A 99 -2.72 10.29 8.50
N GLY A 100 -2.48 11.06 7.44
CA GLY A 100 -1.45 10.77 6.43
C GLY A 100 -0.04 10.51 6.98
N ILE A 101 0.29 11.06 8.15
CA ILE A 101 1.57 10.79 8.81
C ILE A 101 1.74 9.31 9.21
N PHE A 102 0.65 8.58 9.47
CA PHE A 102 0.71 7.15 9.78
C PHE A 102 1.16 6.32 8.59
N CYS A 103 0.88 6.77 7.35
CA CYS A 103 1.39 6.12 6.15
C CYS A 103 2.92 6.12 6.11
N LEU A 104 3.56 7.24 6.49
CA LEU A 104 5.03 7.34 6.55
C LEU A 104 5.61 6.39 7.61
N PHE A 105 4.98 6.29 8.77
CA PHE A 105 5.43 5.33 9.78
C PHE A 105 5.23 3.88 9.34
N ALA A 106 4.14 3.59 8.64
CA ALA A 106 3.89 2.26 8.08
C ALA A 106 4.94 1.91 7.02
N GLU A 107 5.26 2.82 6.11
CA GLU A 107 6.34 2.63 5.12
C GLU A 107 7.69 2.35 5.78
N MET A 108 8.04 3.14 6.81
CA MET A 108 9.28 2.90 7.55
C MET A 108 9.29 1.53 8.24
N ALA A 109 8.17 1.12 8.82
CA ALA A 109 8.05 -0.19 9.44
C ALA A 109 8.19 -1.33 8.42
N ILE A 110 7.53 -1.21 7.28
CA ILE A 110 7.59 -2.19 6.18
C ILE A 110 9.02 -2.33 5.66
N PHE A 111 9.66 -1.22 5.36
CA PHE A 111 11.06 -1.20 4.97
C PHE A 111 11.97 -1.99 5.93
N PHE A 112 11.81 -1.81 7.25
CA PHE A 112 12.56 -2.58 8.23
C PHE A 112 12.21 -4.07 8.24
N VAL A 113 10.92 -4.41 8.15
CA VAL A 113 10.45 -5.80 8.10
C VAL A 113 11.03 -6.52 6.88
N GLU A 114 10.99 -5.88 5.73
CA GLU A 114 11.56 -6.42 4.48
C GLU A 114 13.08 -6.59 4.58
N ALA A 115 13.79 -5.59 5.10
CA ALA A 115 15.23 -5.67 5.29
C ALA A 115 15.63 -6.85 6.20
N VAL A 116 14.91 -7.02 7.30
CA VAL A 116 15.11 -8.13 8.24
C VAL A 116 14.82 -9.48 7.56
N PHE A 117 13.70 -9.56 6.82
CA PHE A 117 13.34 -10.77 6.08
C PHE A 117 14.41 -11.12 5.03
N ILE A 118 14.79 -10.16 4.18
CA ILE A 118 15.82 -10.35 3.14
C ILE A 118 17.12 -10.82 3.77
N TYR A 119 17.54 -10.21 4.89
CA TYR A 119 18.75 -10.62 5.60
C TYR A 119 18.67 -12.05 6.08
N PHE A 120 17.62 -12.44 6.80
CA PHE A 120 17.50 -13.81 7.32
C PHE A 120 17.37 -14.85 6.20
N TYR A 121 16.64 -14.52 5.16
CA TYR A 121 16.44 -15.41 4.02
C TYR A 121 17.71 -15.60 3.20
N MET A 122 18.53 -14.55 3.07
CA MET A 122 19.77 -14.52 2.26
C MET A 122 21.02 -14.35 3.11
N LYS A 123 21.01 -14.68 4.41
CA LYS A 123 22.10 -14.41 5.37
C LYS A 123 23.47 -14.97 4.99
N LYS A 124 23.52 -15.97 4.11
CA LYS A 124 24.77 -16.55 3.60
C LYS A 124 25.38 -15.73 2.46
N GLU A 125 24.57 -14.89 1.81
CA GLU A 125 24.93 -14.19 0.57
C GLU A 125 24.88 -12.66 0.75
N LEU A 126 24.11 -12.18 1.72
CA LEU A 126 23.93 -10.75 1.99
C LEU A 126 24.20 -10.41 3.46
N SER A 127 24.93 -9.32 3.69
CA SER A 127 25.03 -8.71 5.01
C SER A 127 23.77 -7.91 5.33
N PHE A 128 23.50 -7.68 6.62
CA PHE A 128 22.36 -6.89 7.07
C PHE A 128 22.33 -5.47 6.45
N GLY A 129 23.50 -4.80 6.39
CA GLY A 129 23.61 -3.47 5.78
C GLY A 129 23.21 -3.47 4.29
N LYS A 130 23.60 -4.52 3.53
CA LYS A 130 23.19 -4.66 2.13
C LYS A 130 21.67 -4.91 2.00
N ALA A 131 21.10 -5.75 2.87
CA ALA A 131 19.67 -6.01 2.89
C ALA A 131 18.87 -4.72 3.21
N LEU A 132 19.38 -3.92 4.16
CA LEU A 132 18.78 -2.63 4.52
C LEU A 132 18.79 -1.65 3.34
N ILE A 133 19.93 -1.50 2.67
CA ILE A 133 20.05 -0.62 1.49
C ILE A 133 19.13 -1.10 0.37
N LEU A 134 19.05 -2.39 0.11
CA LEU A 134 18.19 -2.95 -0.94
C LEU A 134 16.72 -2.69 -0.67
N SER A 135 16.25 -3.00 0.53
CA SER A 135 14.85 -2.73 0.91
C SER A 135 14.54 -1.24 0.80
N PHE A 136 15.45 -0.37 1.29
CA PHE A 136 15.28 1.07 1.16
C PHE A 136 15.17 1.52 -0.31
N VAL A 137 16.09 1.08 -1.16
CA VAL A 137 16.11 1.47 -2.58
C VAL A 137 14.87 0.98 -3.31
N PHE A 138 14.42 -0.25 -3.04
CA PHE A 138 13.26 -0.83 -3.71
C PHE A 138 11.98 -0.10 -3.31
N ASN A 139 11.74 0.06 -2.02
CA ASN A 139 10.57 0.78 -1.50
C ASN A 139 10.57 2.26 -1.93
N PHE A 140 11.72 2.94 -1.84
CA PHE A 140 11.83 4.34 -2.25
C PHE A 140 11.55 4.51 -3.74
N ALA A 141 12.10 3.67 -4.60
CA ALA A 141 11.87 3.74 -6.03
C ALA A 141 10.41 3.46 -6.40
N SER A 142 9.79 2.43 -5.80
CA SER A 142 8.39 2.09 -6.06
C SER A 142 7.45 3.20 -5.59
N PHE A 143 7.71 3.81 -4.43
CA PHE A 143 6.97 4.97 -3.92
C PHE A 143 7.03 6.16 -4.88
N PHE A 144 8.24 6.56 -5.30
CA PHE A 144 8.39 7.70 -6.20
C PHE A 144 7.73 7.46 -7.56
N ILE A 145 7.90 6.27 -8.13
CA ILE A 145 7.26 5.93 -9.41
C ILE A 145 5.73 5.91 -9.24
N GLY A 146 5.23 5.36 -8.14
CA GLY A 146 3.81 5.38 -7.79
C GLY A 146 3.27 6.81 -7.70
N LEU A 147 3.99 7.71 -7.06
CA LEU A 147 3.62 9.13 -6.94
C LEU A 147 3.51 9.83 -8.30
N PHE A 148 4.43 9.55 -9.24
CA PHE A 148 4.39 10.13 -10.57
C PHE A 148 3.29 9.57 -11.48
N LEU A 149 2.83 8.36 -11.21
CA LEU A 149 1.78 7.70 -12.00
C LEU A 149 0.37 7.91 -11.45
N SER A 150 0.24 8.41 -10.23
CA SER A 150 -1.03 8.78 -9.60
C SER A 150 -1.49 10.21 -9.92
N VAL A 151 -0.72 10.96 -10.71
CA VAL A 151 -1.07 12.28 -11.25
C VAL A 151 -1.63 12.13 -12.65
#